data_a46ddb0515d12694750289b7826a0a28
#
_entry.id   a46ddb0515d12694750289b7826a0a28
#
_cell.length_a   1.000
_cell.length_b   1.000
_cell.length_c   1.000
_cell.angle_alpha   90.00
_cell.angle_beta   90.00
_cell.angle_gamma   90.00
#
_symmetry.space_group_name_H-M   'P 1'
#
loop_
_entity.id
_entity.type
_entity.pdbx_description
1 polymer ?
#
loop_
_entity_poly.entity_id
_entity_poly.type
_entity_poly.pdbx_seq_one_letter_code
_entity_poly.pdbx_strand_id
1 'polypeptide(L)'
;VPKITSSPAFRKNGLLEITFDESDGAQSDSSSCCGETAGPDSPLPGITGPGGGRIGAVLISPFIKPGTVSTTPYNHYSSLATFESLFGLPRLADAASAPAVFGADVFTAAK
;
A
#
# COMPACT_ATOMS: atom_id res chain seq x y z
N VAL A 1 -3.92 -16.28 7.61
CA VAL A 1 -4.06 -16.15 6.14
C VAL A 1 -5.03 -17.21 5.59
N PRO A 2 -4.82 -18.54 5.71
CA PRO A 2 -5.68 -19.54 5.06
C PRO A 2 -7.17 -19.42 5.39
N LYS A 3 -7.52 -19.12 6.64
CA LYS A 3 -8.90 -18.94 7.08
C LYS A 3 -9.62 -17.80 6.35
N ILE A 4 -8.91 -16.73 6.01
CA ILE A 4 -9.45 -15.59 5.25
C ILE A 4 -9.56 -15.98 3.77
N THR A 5 -8.48 -16.45 3.18
CA THR A 5 -8.39 -16.70 1.73
C THR A 5 -9.25 -17.89 1.26
N SER A 6 -9.62 -18.79 2.17
CA SER A 6 -10.54 -19.87 1.87
C SER A 6 -12.02 -19.48 1.89
N SER A 7 -12.37 -18.28 2.38
CA SER A 7 -13.77 -17.87 2.47
C SER A 7 -14.37 -17.59 1.08
N PRO A 8 -15.68 -17.87 0.88
CA PRO A 8 -16.35 -17.58 -0.40
C PRO A 8 -16.31 -16.09 -0.77
N ALA A 9 -16.41 -15.19 0.20
CA ALA A 9 -16.34 -13.76 -0.02
C ALA A 9 -14.96 -13.35 -0.57
N PHE A 10 -13.87 -13.85 0.04
CA PHE A 10 -12.52 -13.57 -0.44
C PHE A 10 -12.29 -14.09 -1.86
N ARG A 11 -12.72 -15.32 -2.14
CA ARG A 11 -12.55 -15.93 -3.48
C ARG A 11 -13.30 -15.18 -4.57
N LYS A 12 -14.36 -14.48 -4.22
CA LYS A 12 -15.14 -13.68 -5.18
C LYS A 12 -14.44 -12.38 -5.55
N ASN A 13 -14.03 -11.60 -4.56
CA ASN A 13 -13.47 -10.26 -4.78
C ASN A 13 -12.63 -9.75 -3.59
N GLY A 14 -12.00 -10.63 -2.84
CA GLY A 14 -11.19 -10.25 -1.70
C GLY A 14 -9.83 -9.69 -2.10
N LEU A 15 -9.34 -8.77 -1.30
CA LEU A 15 -7.96 -8.31 -1.28
C LEU A 15 -7.45 -8.38 0.15
N LEU A 16 -6.34 -9.07 0.36
CA LEU A 16 -5.61 -9.10 1.62
C LEU A 16 -4.25 -8.46 1.39
N GLU A 17 -3.97 -7.42 2.14
CA GLU A 17 -2.66 -6.79 2.20
C GLU A 17 -2.00 -7.12 3.54
N ILE A 18 -0.74 -7.52 3.49
CA ILE A 18 0.13 -7.76 4.65
C ILE A 18 1.35 -6.87 4.46
N THR A 19 1.53 -5.91 5.32
CA THR A 19 2.60 -4.94 5.23
C THR A 19 3.10 -4.56 6.63
N PHE A 20 4.11 -3.70 6.68
CA PHE A 20 4.68 -3.15 7.90
C PHE A 20 4.35 -1.65 7.98
N ASP A 21 4.30 -1.12 9.17
CA ASP A 21 4.13 0.31 9.42
C ASP A 21 5.42 1.09 9.09
N GLU A 22 6.58 0.52 9.41
CA GLU A 22 7.89 1.11 9.14
C GLU A 22 8.96 0.03 8.96
N SER A 23 10.16 0.40 8.53
CA SER A 23 11.30 -0.51 8.46
C SER A 23 11.82 -0.84 9.86
N ASP A 24 12.44 -2.01 10.02
CA ASP A 24 13.09 -2.43 11.28
C ASP A 24 14.19 -1.45 11.73
N GLY A 25 14.73 -0.68 10.82
CA GLY A 25 15.75 0.33 11.07
C GLY A 25 15.29 1.76 10.81
N ALA A 26 14.04 2.12 11.08
CA ALA A 26 13.47 3.44 10.75
C ALA A 26 14.25 4.63 11.36
N GLN A 27 15.00 4.41 12.43
CA GLN A 27 15.91 5.44 12.99
C GLN A 27 17.19 5.63 12.15
N SER A 28 17.63 4.63 11.42
CA SER A 28 18.81 4.67 10.55
C SER A 28 18.45 4.75 9.06
N ASP A 29 17.29 4.19 8.68
CA ASP A 29 16.69 4.33 7.35
C ASP A 29 15.36 5.07 7.48
N SER A 30 15.41 6.38 7.35
CA SER A 30 14.24 7.26 7.36
C SER A 30 13.88 7.73 5.95
N SER A 31 14.26 6.96 4.95
CA SER A 31 13.94 7.26 3.56
C SER A 31 12.43 7.26 3.31
N SER A 32 12.01 8.03 2.35
CA SER A 32 10.65 8.05 1.82
C SER A 32 10.68 7.93 0.31
N CYS A 33 9.57 7.54 -0.28
CA CYS A 33 9.40 7.64 -1.71
C CYS A 33 8.24 8.59 -2.04
N CYS A 34 8.07 8.78 -3.32
CA CYS A 34 6.78 9.15 -3.86
C CYS A 34 6.34 10.59 -3.53
N GLY A 35 7.29 11.44 -3.10
CA GLY A 35 7.02 12.85 -2.81
C GLY A 35 6.38 13.11 -1.44
N GLU A 36 6.47 12.17 -0.51
CA GLU A 36 6.04 12.41 0.87
C GLU A 36 6.73 13.64 1.46
N THR A 37 5.94 14.48 2.08
CA THR A 37 6.41 15.69 2.76
C THR A 37 5.63 15.87 4.06
N ALA A 38 6.23 16.55 5.04
CA ALA A 38 5.51 16.94 6.23
C ALA A 38 4.30 17.83 5.89
N GLY A 39 3.20 17.60 6.56
CA GLY A 39 1.95 18.33 6.34
C GLY A 39 1.09 18.38 7.60
N PRO A 40 -0.09 19.02 7.53
CA PRO A 40 -0.98 19.15 8.69
C PRO A 40 -1.40 17.81 9.29
N ASP A 41 -1.59 16.82 8.44
CA ASP A 41 -2.06 15.48 8.83
C ASP A 41 -0.91 14.53 9.18
N SER A 42 0.33 14.88 8.81
CA SER A 42 1.55 14.14 9.10
C SER A 42 2.71 15.11 9.31
N PRO A 43 2.73 15.84 10.45
CA PRO A 43 3.77 16.85 10.69
C PRO A 43 5.16 16.24 10.93
N LEU A 44 5.21 14.96 11.29
CA LEU A 44 6.44 14.17 11.46
C LEU A 44 6.27 12.84 10.73
N PRO A 45 6.48 12.81 9.40
CA PRO A 45 6.21 11.62 8.58
C PRO A 45 7.16 10.45 8.89
N GLY A 46 8.34 10.71 9.49
CA GLY A 46 9.26 9.69 9.94
C GLY A 46 9.80 9.98 11.33
N ILE A 47 10.48 9.01 11.96
CA ILE A 47 11.04 9.16 13.32
C ILE A 47 12.17 10.18 13.34
N THR A 48 13.07 10.13 12.36
CA THR A 48 14.26 10.98 12.28
C THR A 48 14.44 11.67 10.94
N GLY A 49 13.49 11.50 10.03
CA GLY A 49 13.56 12.01 8.66
C GLY A 49 12.21 11.98 7.96
N PRO A 50 12.22 12.05 6.60
CA PRO A 50 10.98 12.24 5.83
C PRO A 50 10.07 11.02 5.73
N GLY A 51 10.51 9.82 6.16
CA GLY A 51 9.71 8.62 6.09
C GLY A 51 10.14 7.55 7.09
N GLY A 52 9.48 6.40 7.05
CA GLY A 52 9.74 5.25 7.91
C GLY A 52 10.67 4.20 7.29
N GLY A 53 11.36 4.53 6.20
CA GLY A 53 12.24 3.62 5.49
C GLY A 53 11.52 2.66 4.54
N ARG A 54 12.31 1.78 3.92
CA ARG A 54 11.78 0.83 2.94
C ARG A 54 11.12 -0.37 3.62
N ILE A 55 9.87 -0.62 3.27
CA ILE A 55 9.09 -1.77 3.71
C ILE A 55 8.68 -2.64 2.52
N GLY A 56 8.18 -3.84 2.81
CA GLY A 56 7.55 -4.71 1.83
C GLY A 56 6.06 -4.84 2.05
N ALA A 57 5.34 -5.20 1.00
CA ALA A 57 3.94 -5.58 1.08
C ALA A 57 3.69 -6.88 0.31
N VAL A 58 2.84 -7.75 0.87
CA VAL A 58 2.34 -8.94 0.20
C VAL A 58 0.84 -8.76 -0.03
N LEU A 59 0.45 -8.81 -1.29
CA LEU A 59 -0.96 -8.72 -1.68
C LEU A 59 -1.46 -10.06 -2.18
N ILE A 60 -2.60 -10.49 -1.67
CA ILE A 60 -3.27 -11.74 -2.07
C ILE A 60 -4.67 -11.41 -2.53
N SER A 61 -5.00 -11.81 -3.75
CA SER A 61 -6.32 -11.56 -4.35
C SER A 61 -6.56 -12.51 -5.52
N PRO A 62 -7.82 -12.84 -5.86
CA PRO A 62 -8.16 -13.49 -7.13
C PRO A 62 -7.76 -12.70 -8.38
N PHE A 63 -7.51 -11.39 -8.23
CA PHE A 63 -7.10 -10.49 -9.32
C PHE A 63 -5.59 -10.33 -9.46
N ILE A 64 -4.80 -11.07 -8.68
CA ILE A 64 -3.35 -11.04 -8.68
C ILE A 64 -2.82 -12.43 -9.04
N LYS A 65 -2.04 -12.55 -10.10
CA LYS A 65 -1.40 -13.82 -10.45
C LYS A 65 -0.34 -14.17 -9.39
N PRO A 66 -0.27 -15.41 -8.92
CA PRO A 66 0.80 -15.83 -8.02
C PRO A 66 2.18 -15.54 -8.63
N GLY A 67 3.09 -15.03 -7.81
CA GLY A 67 4.44 -14.67 -8.22
C GLY A 67 4.55 -13.31 -8.93
N THR A 68 3.46 -12.52 -9.01
CA THR A 68 3.56 -11.12 -9.44
C THR A 68 4.49 -10.35 -8.52
N VAL A 69 5.41 -9.60 -9.10
CA VAL A 69 6.31 -8.67 -8.40
C VAL A 69 6.18 -7.31 -9.07
N SER A 70 5.81 -6.30 -8.31
CA SER A 70 5.87 -4.90 -8.74
C SER A 70 7.12 -4.23 -8.18
N THR A 71 7.77 -3.41 -8.99
CA THR A 71 8.89 -2.54 -8.60
C THR A 71 8.49 -1.06 -8.63
N THR A 72 7.23 -0.78 -8.91
CA THR A 72 6.69 0.57 -8.83
C THR A 72 6.83 1.08 -7.39
N PRO A 73 7.36 2.29 -7.20
CA PRO A 73 7.43 2.87 -5.87
C PRO A 73 6.02 3.22 -5.36
N TYR A 74 5.60 2.50 -4.36
CA TYR A 74 4.36 2.72 -3.62
C TYR A 74 4.68 3.05 -2.16
N ASN A 75 3.77 3.72 -1.49
CA ASN A 75 3.82 4.01 -0.07
C ASN A 75 2.47 3.72 0.60
N HIS A 76 2.34 3.96 1.90
CA HIS A 76 1.08 3.76 2.63
C HIS A 76 -0.08 4.58 2.07
N TYR A 77 0.18 5.79 1.58
CA TYR A 77 -0.86 6.62 0.94
C TYR A 77 -1.31 6.04 -0.39
N SER A 78 -0.42 5.37 -1.13
CA SER A 78 -0.80 4.60 -2.34
C SER A 78 -1.74 3.45 -1.99
N SER A 79 -1.48 2.73 -0.90
CA SER A 79 -2.36 1.68 -0.38
C SER A 79 -3.73 2.25 0.01
N LEU A 80 -3.76 3.27 0.87
CA LEU A 80 -5.00 3.94 1.27
C LEU A 80 -5.79 4.43 0.06
N ALA A 81 -5.13 5.16 -0.86
CA ALA A 81 -5.74 5.66 -2.08
C ALA A 81 -6.31 4.54 -2.98
N THR A 82 -5.67 3.36 -2.96
CA THR A 82 -6.18 2.19 -3.67
C THR A 82 -7.48 1.67 -3.06
N PHE A 83 -7.54 1.52 -1.73
CA PHE A 83 -8.77 1.11 -1.04
C PHE A 83 -9.89 2.12 -1.26
N GLU A 84 -9.61 3.41 -1.16
CA GLU A 84 -10.59 4.46 -1.44
C GLU A 84 -11.12 4.39 -2.87
N SER A 85 -10.25 4.12 -3.86
CA SER A 85 -10.68 3.89 -5.24
C SER A 85 -11.59 2.69 -5.39
N LEU A 86 -11.22 1.56 -4.76
CA LEU A 86 -11.97 0.31 -4.85
C LEU A 86 -13.39 0.44 -4.26
N PHE A 87 -13.56 1.28 -3.25
CA PHE A 87 -14.83 1.52 -2.58
C PHE A 87 -15.56 2.78 -3.04
N GLY A 88 -15.00 3.54 -4.00
CA GLY A 88 -15.60 4.79 -4.49
C GLY A 88 -15.65 5.88 -3.42
N LEU A 89 -14.69 5.88 -2.51
CA LEU A 89 -14.60 6.85 -1.43
C LEU A 89 -13.77 8.08 -1.85
N PRO A 90 -14.04 9.25 -1.24
CA PRO A 90 -13.16 10.40 -1.40
C PRO A 90 -11.79 10.14 -0.79
N ARG A 91 -10.77 10.82 -1.32
CA ARG A 91 -9.41 10.73 -0.79
C ARG A 91 -9.30 11.42 0.56
N LEU A 92 -8.66 10.76 1.52
CA LEU A 92 -8.38 11.31 2.84
C LEU A 92 -6.95 11.89 2.87
N ALA A 93 -6.83 13.08 3.43
CA ALA A 93 -5.55 13.70 3.78
C ALA A 93 -4.49 13.51 2.67
N ASP A 94 -3.31 13.05 3.01
CA ASP A 94 -2.19 12.89 2.07
C ASP A 94 -2.40 11.79 1.02
N ALA A 95 -3.41 10.93 1.17
CA ALA A 95 -3.81 10.00 0.10
C ALA A 95 -4.32 10.74 -1.16
N ALA A 96 -4.77 11.99 -1.03
CA ALA A 96 -5.13 12.84 -2.15
C ALA A 96 -3.91 13.23 -3.02
N SER A 97 -2.73 13.21 -2.44
CA SER A 97 -1.44 13.48 -3.09
C SER A 97 -0.66 12.21 -3.43
N ALA A 98 -1.22 11.02 -3.18
CA ALA A 98 -0.55 9.76 -3.48
C ALA A 98 -0.17 9.69 -4.97
N PRO A 99 1.08 9.32 -5.27
CA PRO A 99 1.59 9.38 -6.65
C PRO A 99 0.93 8.35 -7.55
N ALA A 100 0.60 7.19 -7.01
CA ALA A 100 -0.03 6.11 -7.75
C ALA A 100 -0.91 5.25 -6.83
N VAL A 101 -2.01 4.75 -7.35
CA VAL A 101 -2.76 3.61 -6.81
C VAL A 101 -2.18 2.32 -7.38
N PHE A 102 -2.39 1.19 -6.72
CA PHE A 102 -2.01 -0.11 -7.27
C PHE A 102 -2.67 -0.33 -8.63
N GLY A 103 -1.87 -0.51 -9.64
CA GLY A 103 -2.28 -0.57 -11.03
C GLY A 103 -2.21 -1.98 -11.64
N ALA A 104 -2.07 -2.02 -12.96
CA ALA A 104 -1.98 -3.28 -13.72
C ALA A 104 -0.70 -4.07 -13.45
N ASP A 105 0.31 -3.45 -12.86
CA ASP A 105 1.53 -4.09 -12.37
C ASP A 105 1.29 -4.93 -11.10
N VAL A 106 0.20 -4.64 -10.38
CA VAL A 106 -0.27 -5.38 -9.20
C VAL A 106 -1.46 -6.28 -9.57
N PHE A 107 -2.53 -5.70 -10.11
CA PHE A 107 -3.75 -6.44 -10.50
C PHE A 107 -3.56 -7.08 -11.89
N THR A 108 -2.87 -8.19 -11.92
CA THR A 108 -2.35 -8.85 -13.15
C THR A 108 -3.23 -9.98 -13.68
N ALA A 109 -4.28 -10.38 -12.96
CA ALA A 109 -5.23 -11.39 -13.41
C ALA A 109 -6.48 -10.71 -13.96
N ALA A 110 -6.87 -11.07 -15.19
CA ALA A 110 -8.19 -10.75 -15.70
C ALA A 110 -9.27 -11.53 -14.92
N LYS A 111 -10.44 -10.92 -14.77
CA LYS A 111 -11.65 -11.64 -14.30
C LYS A 111 -12.06 -12.68 -15.32
#